data_9e64c18205390972f2a3b0875a987c57
#
_entry.id   9e64c18205390972f2a3b0875a987c57
#
_cell.length_a   1.000
_cell.length_b   1.000
_cell.length_c   1.000
_cell.angle_alpha   90.00
_cell.angle_beta   90.00
_cell.angle_gamma   90.00
#
_symmetry.space_group_name_H-M   'P 1'
#
loop_
_entity.id
_entity.type
_entity.pdbx_description
1 polymer ?
#
loop_
_entity_poly.entity_id
_entity_poly.type
_entity_poly.pdbx_seq_one_letter_code
_entity_poly.pdbx_strand_id
1 'polypeptide(L)'
;MAIELIERHGGLVLAVKVVPGASRDRVAGAYGGGIKVTVSRPAHGGEANAAVIKLLARTLGLAAGDIQIIHGRGSPRKEVLIRGISAVLARQRLTGE
;
A
#
# COMPACT_ATOMS: atom_id res chain seq x y z
N MET A 1 -13.84 4.29 8.70
CA MET A 1 -13.41 5.44 7.90
C MET A 1 -13.07 5.02 6.50
N ALA A 2 -13.51 5.80 5.52
CA ALA A 2 -13.24 5.48 4.13
C ALA A 2 -11.82 5.89 3.75
N ILE A 3 -11.21 5.11 2.86
CA ILE A 3 -9.94 5.45 2.26
C ILE A 3 -10.19 6.19 0.95
N GLU A 4 -9.22 7.00 0.53
CA GLU A 4 -9.28 7.73 -0.72
C GLU A 4 -8.40 7.03 -1.75
N LEU A 5 -9.01 6.63 -2.86
CA LEU A 5 -8.30 6.04 -3.98
C LEU A 5 -8.47 7.01 -5.15
N ILE A 6 -7.42 7.73 -5.47
CA ILE A 6 -7.48 8.83 -6.43
C ILE A 6 -7.03 8.30 -7.79
N GLU A 7 -7.89 8.44 -8.81
CA GLU A 7 -7.54 8.04 -10.17
C GLU A 7 -6.55 9.04 -10.76
N ARG A 8 -5.34 8.55 -11.07
CA ARG A 8 -4.27 9.39 -11.57
C ARG A 8 -3.18 8.49 -12.16
N HIS A 9 -2.48 8.97 -13.14
CA HIS A 9 -1.34 8.26 -13.77
C HIS A 9 -1.70 6.87 -14.28
N GLY A 10 -2.94 6.69 -14.75
CA GLY A 10 -3.37 5.41 -15.31
C GLY A 10 -3.68 4.34 -14.29
N GLY A 11 -3.89 4.72 -13.04
CA GLY A 11 -4.21 3.77 -11.96
C GLY A 11 -4.86 4.48 -10.79
N LEU A 12 -4.69 3.90 -9.61
CA LEU A 12 -5.22 4.46 -8.36
C LEU A 12 -4.05 4.84 -7.47
N VAL A 13 -4.06 6.05 -6.93
CA VAL A 13 -3.04 6.50 -5.99
C VAL A 13 -3.59 6.37 -4.57
N LEU A 14 -2.83 5.73 -3.71
CA LEU A 14 -3.21 5.47 -2.32
C LEU A 14 -2.11 5.92 -1.38
N ALA A 15 -2.47 6.66 -0.34
CA ALA A 15 -1.54 7.03 0.71
C ALA A 15 -1.33 5.85 1.66
N VAL A 16 -0.08 5.54 1.97
CA VAL A 16 0.28 4.39 2.81
C VAL A 16 1.24 4.84 3.90
N LYS A 17 0.85 4.61 5.15
CA LYS A 17 1.73 4.80 6.31
C LYS A 17 2.35 3.45 6.64
N VAL A 18 3.68 3.38 6.63
CA VAL A 18 4.41 2.14 6.86
C VAL A 18 5.02 2.14 8.24
N VAL A 19 4.81 1.06 8.98
CA VAL A 19 5.45 0.82 10.29
C VAL A 19 6.39 -0.36 10.12
N PRO A 20 7.70 -0.13 10.02
CA PRO A 20 8.68 -1.21 9.84
C PRO A 20 9.02 -1.86 11.18
N GLY A 21 9.71 -3.00 11.12
CA GLY A 21 10.16 -3.70 12.31
C GLY A 21 9.06 -4.39 13.10
N ALA A 22 7.89 -4.59 12.49
CA ALA A 22 6.78 -5.27 13.14
C ALA A 22 7.00 -6.79 13.13
N SER A 23 6.15 -7.53 13.85
CA SER A 23 6.27 -8.98 13.91
C SER A 23 5.88 -9.66 12.61
N ARG A 24 5.06 -9.01 11.77
CA ARG A 24 4.65 -9.56 10.48
C ARG A 24 4.10 -8.48 9.56
N ASP A 25 4.04 -8.82 8.28
CA ASP A 25 3.51 -7.94 7.25
C ASP A 25 1.98 -8.04 7.24
N ARG A 26 1.30 -6.90 7.37
CA ARG A 26 -0.16 -6.89 7.29
C ARG A 26 -0.69 -5.50 6.99
N VAL A 27 -1.89 -5.46 6.39
CA VAL A 27 -2.65 -4.22 6.25
C VAL A 27 -3.38 -4.01 7.57
N ALA A 28 -3.06 -2.91 8.27
CA ALA A 28 -3.58 -2.66 9.61
C ALA A 28 -4.90 -1.87 9.60
N GLY A 29 -5.32 -1.36 8.44
CA GLY A 29 -6.62 -0.69 8.30
C GLY A 29 -6.51 0.73 7.80
N ALA A 30 -7.65 1.43 7.76
CA ALA A 30 -7.73 2.80 7.30
C ALA A 30 -6.95 3.74 8.24
N TYR A 31 -6.27 4.71 7.65
CA TYR A 31 -5.45 5.65 8.40
C TYR A 31 -5.26 6.94 7.59
N GLY A 32 -5.79 8.06 8.09
CA GLY A 32 -5.56 9.38 7.50
C GLY A 32 -5.94 9.49 6.03
N GLY A 33 -7.02 8.89 5.61
CA GLY A 33 -7.45 8.91 4.22
C GLY A 33 -6.83 7.81 3.36
N GLY A 34 -5.83 7.11 3.87
CA GLY A 34 -5.20 5.98 3.21
C GLY A 34 -5.25 4.75 4.10
N ILE A 35 -4.16 3.99 4.10
CA ILE A 35 -4.05 2.81 4.95
C ILE A 35 -2.74 2.83 5.74
N LYS A 36 -2.73 2.09 6.83
CA LYS A 36 -1.51 1.78 7.56
C LYS A 36 -1.16 0.33 7.30
N VAL A 37 0.11 0.08 7.03
CA VAL A 37 0.62 -1.28 6.87
C VAL A 37 1.79 -1.48 7.84
N THR A 38 1.94 -2.70 8.33
CA THR A 38 3.11 -3.09 9.10
C THR A 38 3.94 -4.03 8.27
N VAL A 39 5.25 -3.93 8.37
CA VAL A 39 6.17 -4.85 7.69
C VAL A 39 7.24 -5.28 8.68
N SER A 40 7.72 -6.52 8.53
CA SER A 40 8.73 -7.08 9.43
C SER A 40 10.15 -6.65 9.05
N ARG A 41 10.32 -6.08 7.85
CA ARG A 41 11.64 -5.65 7.37
C ARG A 41 12.02 -4.29 7.94
N PRO A 42 13.32 -4.00 8.07
CA PRO A 42 13.74 -2.68 8.52
C PRO A 42 13.48 -1.61 7.46
N ALA A 43 13.50 -0.34 7.89
CA ALA A 43 13.14 0.79 7.03
C ALA A 43 14.20 1.12 5.97
N HIS A 44 15.41 0.61 6.10
CA HIS A 44 16.51 0.97 5.20
C HIS A 44 16.86 -0.18 4.25
N GLY A 45 17.67 0.11 3.24
CA GLY A 45 18.11 -0.90 2.28
C GLY A 45 17.06 -1.30 1.26
N GLY A 46 15.93 -0.60 1.18
CA GLY A 46 14.87 -0.92 0.23
C GLY A 46 14.02 -2.13 0.58
N GLU A 47 14.32 -2.80 1.68
CA GLU A 47 13.61 -4.03 2.05
C GLU A 47 12.16 -3.76 2.45
N ALA A 48 11.91 -2.66 3.18
CA ALA A 48 10.56 -2.29 3.58
C ALA A 48 9.72 -1.93 2.37
N ASN A 49 10.29 -1.24 1.37
CA ASN A 49 9.56 -0.90 0.15
C ASN A 49 9.15 -2.15 -0.62
N ALA A 50 10.06 -3.11 -0.76
CA ALA A 50 9.75 -4.38 -1.43
C ALA A 50 8.67 -5.13 -0.66
N ALA A 51 8.72 -5.13 0.67
CA ALA A 51 7.71 -5.79 1.50
C ALA A 51 6.35 -5.14 1.35
N VAL A 52 6.28 -3.81 1.27
CA VAL A 52 5.01 -3.09 1.06
C VAL A 52 4.40 -3.48 -0.29
N ILE A 53 5.20 -3.48 -1.35
CA ILE A 53 4.72 -3.85 -2.68
C ILE A 53 4.19 -5.28 -2.68
N LYS A 54 4.93 -6.21 -2.10
CA LYS A 54 4.53 -7.61 -2.04
C LYS A 54 3.25 -7.80 -1.24
N LEU A 55 3.14 -7.12 -0.10
CA LEU A 55 1.95 -7.18 0.75
C LEU A 55 0.72 -6.67 0.01
N LEU A 56 0.83 -5.51 -0.64
CA LEU A 56 -0.30 -4.93 -1.35
C LEU A 56 -0.71 -5.78 -2.55
N ALA A 57 0.27 -6.29 -3.30
CA ALA A 57 -0.03 -7.16 -4.44
C ALA A 57 -0.80 -8.41 -3.97
N ARG A 58 -0.36 -9.03 -2.89
CA ARG A 58 -1.03 -10.21 -2.35
C ARG A 58 -2.43 -9.88 -1.86
N THR A 59 -2.58 -8.77 -1.13
CA THR A 59 -3.88 -8.36 -0.59
C THR A 59 -4.87 -8.04 -1.70
N LEU A 60 -4.40 -7.41 -2.76
CA LEU A 60 -5.24 -6.98 -3.87
C LEU A 60 -5.43 -8.03 -4.95
N GLY A 61 -4.66 -9.12 -4.91
CA GLY A 61 -4.72 -10.16 -5.93
C GLY A 61 -4.08 -9.71 -7.23
N LEU A 62 -3.03 -8.91 -7.17
CA LEU A 62 -2.33 -8.37 -8.33
C LEU A 62 -0.88 -8.86 -8.36
N ALA A 63 -0.22 -8.64 -9.50
CA ALA A 63 1.21 -8.88 -9.60
C ALA A 63 1.98 -7.72 -8.97
N ALA A 64 3.19 -7.98 -8.50
CA ALA A 64 4.03 -6.93 -7.92
C ALA A 64 4.27 -5.79 -8.90
N GLY A 65 4.35 -6.08 -10.19
CA GLY A 65 4.55 -5.07 -11.23
C GLY A 65 3.37 -4.11 -11.39
N ASP A 66 2.21 -4.43 -10.83
CA ASP A 66 1.05 -3.54 -10.85
C ASP A 66 1.08 -2.52 -9.71
N ILE A 67 2.05 -2.61 -8.83
CA ILE A 67 2.19 -1.75 -7.65
C ILE A 67 3.50 -0.98 -7.76
N GLN A 68 3.43 0.34 -7.62
CA GLN A 68 4.61 1.18 -7.74
C GLN A 68 4.58 2.25 -6.65
N ILE A 69 5.66 2.41 -5.92
CA ILE A 69 5.80 3.52 -4.98
C ILE A 69 6.24 4.73 -5.79
N ILE A 70 5.37 5.74 -5.89
CA ILE A 70 5.63 6.93 -6.70
C ILE A 70 6.13 8.11 -5.87
N HIS A 71 6.02 8.04 -4.55
CA HIS A 71 6.43 9.13 -3.67
C HIS A 71 6.80 8.55 -2.30
N GLY A 72 7.82 9.12 -1.68
CA GLY A 72 8.18 8.78 -0.31
C GLY A 72 8.94 7.49 -0.13
N ARG A 73 9.79 7.11 -1.08
CA ARG A 73 10.55 5.85 -0.98
C ARG A 73 11.41 5.80 0.29
N GLY A 74 11.92 6.93 0.74
CA GLY A 74 12.74 7.02 1.95
C GLY A 74 11.96 7.46 3.19
N SER A 75 10.64 7.46 3.12
CA SER A 75 9.77 8.00 4.17
C SER A 75 8.81 6.92 4.67
N PRO A 76 8.37 6.96 5.94
CA PRO A 76 7.28 6.09 6.39
C PRO A 76 5.93 6.46 5.77
N ARG A 77 5.81 7.63 5.16
CA ARG A 77 4.60 8.05 4.46
C ARG A 77 4.86 7.98 2.97
N LYS A 78 4.11 7.14 2.26
CA LYS A 78 4.33 6.85 0.85
C LYS A 78 3.06 7.07 0.06
N GLU A 79 3.23 7.32 -1.24
CA GLU A 79 2.13 7.24 -2.20
C GLU A 79 2.41 6.08 -3.12
N VAL A 80 1.40 5.25 -3.32
CA VAL A 80 1.51 4.01 -4.09
C VAL A 80 0.54 4.09 -5.25
N LEU A 81 1.02 3.78 -6.45
CA LEU A 81 0.19 3.68 -7.65
C LEU A 81 -0.16 2.22 -7.87
N ILE A 82 -1.45 1.95 -8.02
CA ILE A 82 -2.00 0.60 -8.16
C ILE A 82 -2.71 0.52 -9.50
N ARG A 83 -2.34 -0.46 -10.33
CA ARG A 83 -2.96 -0.70 -11.63
C ARG A 83 -3.66 -2.04 -11.64
N GLY A 84 -4.63 -2.19 -12.56
CA GLY A 84 -5.25 -3.47 -12.80
C GLY A 84 -6.40 -3.83 -11.88
N ILE A 85 -6.96 -2.84 -11.16
CA ILE A 85 -8.07 -3.08 -10.24
C ILE A 85 -8.93 -1.83 -10.16
N SER A 86 -10.24 -2.01 -9.95
CA SER A 86 -11.15 -0.87 -9.77
C SER A 86 -11.05 -0.33 -8.34
N ALA A 87 -11.45 0.92 -8.17
CA ALA A 87 -11.45 1.55 -6.84
C ALA A 87 -12.38 0.81 -5.87
N VAL A 88 -13.53 0.38 -6.36
CA VAL A 88 -14.50 -0.35 -5.51
C VAL A 88 -13.89 -1.65 -4.99
N LEU A 89 -13.28 -2.43 -5.89
CA LEU A 89 -12.70 -3.71 -5.50
C LEU A 89 -11.45 -3.51 -4.63
N ALA A 90 -10.63 -2.51 -4.93
CA ALA A 90 -9.46 -2.21 -4.13
C ALA A 90 -9.86 -1.84 -2.70
N ARG A 91 -10.87 -0.98 -2.56
CA ARG A 91 -11.37 -0.59 -1.23
C ARG A 91 -11.86 -1.80 -0.45
N GLN A 92 -12.63 -2.66 -1.10
CA GLN A 92 -13.14 -3.86 -0.46
C GLN A 92 -12.01 -4.76 0.04
N ARG A 93 -11.00 -4.97 -0.77
CA ARG A 93 -9.89 -5.87 -0.43
C ARG A 93 -8.96 -5.27 0.62
N LEU A 94 -8.84 -3.94 0.67
CA LEU A 94 -7.97 -3.28 1.64
C LEU A 94 -8.64 -3.08 3.00
N THR A 95 -9.96 -2.83 3.03
CA THR A 95 -10.65 -2.46 4.27
C THR A 95 -11.85 -3.37 4.60
N GLY A 96 -12.24 -4.25 3.69
CA GLY A 96 -13.41 -5.09 3.87
C GLY A 96 -14.73 -4.40 3.54
N GLU A 97 -14.66 -3.19 3.02
CA GLU A 97 -15.85 -2.42 2.63
C GLU A 97 -16.06 -2.49 1.13
#